data_529e039fc6a6038587274f2fb5b319dd
#
_entry.id   529e039fc6a6038587274f2fb5b319dd
#
_cell.length_a   1.000
_cell.length_b   1.000
_cell.length_c   1.000
_cell.angle_alpha   90.00
_cell.angle_beta   90.00
_cell.angle_gamma   90.00
#
_symmetry.space_group_name_H-M   'P 1'
#
loop_
_entity.id
_entity.type
_entity.pdbx_description
1 polymer ?
#
loop_
_entity_poly.entity_id
_entity_poly.type
_entity_poly.pdbx_seq_one_letter_code
_entity_poly.pdbx_strand_id
1 'polypeptide(L)'
;MKVRKAIIPAAGLGTRFLPATKAQPKEMLPIVDKPTIQFIVEEAIESGIEDIIIVTGRNKRAIEDHFDKSYELEEELRKKGKQDLLSLVQDISNLVDIHYIRQKEPKGLGHAIYCAKSFIGNEPFAVLLGDDIVNSEVPCLKQMIQIYNEYKTTVLGVQHVPEEDIPKYGIVSGKQVDDRVYKVKDLVEKPDIDNAPSNIAILGRYIISPHIFEYLESATPGKGGEIQLTDALKSLISNEAIYAYDFIGKRYDVGNRLGFLEATVEYALSRDDIKDDFKTYLKKTIDKF
;
A
#
# COMPACT_ATOMS: atom_id res chain seq x y z
N MET A 1 21.86 -4.36 -5.76
CA MET A 1 21.63 -3.12 -4.97
C MET A 1 20.67 -3.44 -3.85
N LYS A 2 20.68 -2.69 -2.74
CA LYS A 2 19.70 -2.80 -1.63
C LYS A 2 18.44 -2.00 -1.99
N VAL A 3 17.26 -2.50 -1.63
CA VAL A 3 16.00 -1.72 -1.71
C VAL A 3 15.96 -0.78 -0.51
N ARG A 4 16.11 0.53 -0.72
CA ARG A 4 16.15 1.55 0.33
C ARG A 4 15.04 2.57 0.23
N LYS A 5 14.46 2.71 -0.97
CA LYS A 5 13.47 3.73 -1.29
C LYS A 5 12.10 3.12 -1.49
N ALA A 6 11.07 3.82 -1.04
CA ALA A 6 9.68 3.43 -1.28
C ALA A 6 8.85 4.58 -1.86
N ILE A 7 7.93 4.23 -2.75
CA ILE A 7 6.87 5.12 -3.25
C ILE A 7 5.55 4.68 -2.64
N ILE A 8 4.81 5.63 -2.05
CA ILE A 8 3.45 5.42 -1.57
C ILE A 8 2.51 6.29 -2.39
N PRO A 9 1.79 5.72 -3.37
CA PRO A 9 0.80 6.46 -4.15
C PRO A 9 -0.43 6.80 -3.30
N ALA A 10 -0.71 8.08 -3.11
CA ALA A 10 -1.84 8.61 -2.32
C ALA A 10 -2.61 9.72 -3.06
N ALA A 11 -2.57 9.73 -4.40
CA ALA A 11 -3.19 10.79 -5.21
C ALA A 11 -4.66 10.51 -5.59
N GLY A 12 -5.19 9.32 -5.30
CA GLY A 12 -6.55 8.91 -5.68
C GLY A 12 -7.66 9.75 -5.00
N LEU A 13 -8.80 9.90 -5.68
CA LEU A 13 -9.92 10.75 -5.22
C LEU A 13 -10.73 10.16 -4.06
N GLY A 14 -10.64 8.86 -3.80
CA GLY A 14 -11.33 8.20 -2.68
C GLY A 14 -12.86 8.16 -2.80
N THR A 15 -13.40 8.13 -4.01
CA THR A 15 -14.85 8.24 -4.27
C THR A 15 -15.71 7.17 -3.62
N ARG A 16 -15.15 5.99 -3.32
CA ARG A 16 -15.85 4.88 -2.65
C ARG A 16 -16.30 5.22 -1.22
N PHE A 17 -15.64 6.19 -0.58
CA PHE A 17 -15.91 6.64 0.80
C PHE A 17 -16.63 7.98 0.89
N LEU A 18 -17.18 8.47 -0.21
CA LEU A 18 -18.04 9.66 -0.14
C LEU A 18 -19.26 9.37 0.76
N PRO A 19 -19.68 10.33 1.62
CA PRO A 19 -19.25 11.74 1.66
C PRO A 19 -17.97 12.00 2.52
N ALA A 20 -17.46 11.05 3.31
CA ALA A 20 -16.34 11.28 4.24
C ALA A 20 -15.10 11.84 3.52
N THR A 21 -14.77 11.30 2.34
CA THR A 21 -13.61 11.71 1.55
C THR A 21 -13.78 12.98 0.73
N LYS A 22 -14.90 13.70 0.90
CA LYS A 22 -15.09 15.02 0.27
C LYS A 22 -14.07 16.04 0.77
N ALA A 23 -13.74 16.01 2.06
CA ALA A 23 -12.83 16.95 2.72
C ALA A 23 -11.58 16.29 3.29
N GLN A 24 -11.52 14.96 3.36
CA GLN A 24 -10.43 14.22 3.97
C GLN A 24 -9.90 13.14 3.01
N PRO A 25 -8.58 12.96 2.90
CA PRO A 25 -7.98 11.85 2.16
C PRO A 25 -8.48 10.50 2.68
N LYS A 26 -8.75 9.54 1.78
CA LYS A 26 -9.10 8.16 2.20
C LYS A 26 -8.00 7.52 3.04
N GLU A 27 -6.76 7.88 2.78
CA GLU A 27 -5.56 7.40 3.46
C GLU A 27 -5.47 7.90 4.92
N MET A 28 -6.26 8.92 5.28
CA MET A 28 -6.41 9.46 6.64
C MET A 28 -7.62 8.89 7.39
N LEU A 29 -8.39 7.99 6.79
CA LEU A 29 -9.44 7.27 7.52
C LEU A 29 -8.79 6.36 8.56
N PRO A 30 -9.20 6.43 9.85
CA PRO A 30 -8.52 5.71 10.91
C PRO A 30 -9.02 4.28 11.06
N ILE A 31 -8.09 3.33 11.16
CA ILE A 31 -8.36 2.00 11.68
C ILE A 31 -8.21 2.09 13.20
N VAL A 32 -9.32 2.08 13.92
CA VAL A 32 -9.47 2.44 15.33
C VAL A 32 -9.07 3.92 15.54
N ASP A 33 -7.83 4.24 15.79
CA ASP A 33 -7.29 5.59 16.05
C ASP A 33 -6.04 5.94 15.22
N LYS A 34 -5.53 4.99 14.42
CA LYS A 34 -4.35 5.18 13.57
C LYS A 34 -4.75 5.34 12.10
N PRO A 35 -4.37 6.43 11.41
CA PRO A 35 -4.64 6.60 9.99
C PRO A 35 -4.07 5.46 9.14
N THR A 36 -4.81 5.04 8.10
CA THR A 36 -4.40 3.97 7.18
C THR A 36 -2.98 4.17 6.64
N ILE A 37 -2.64 5.41 6.24
CA ILE A 37 -1.32 5.73 5.69
C ILE A 37 -0.17 5.45 6.66
N GLN A 38 -0.39 5.58 7.97
CA GLN A 38 0.63 5.33 8.97
C GLN A 38 1.00 3.85 9.04
N PHE A 39 0.04 2.92 8.91
CA PHE A 39 0.34 1.48 8.81
C PHE A 39 1.27 1.17 7.64
N ILE A 40 1.06 1.85 6.51
CA ILE A 40 1.87 1.64 5.30
C ILE A 40 3.29 2.17 5.48
N VAL A 41 3.44 3.34 6.11
CA VAL A 41 4.75 3.94 6.42
C VAL A 41 5.50 3.08 7.43
N GLU A 42 4.83 2.63 8.51
CA GLU A 42 5.43 1.75 9.51
C GLU A 42 5.92 0.43 8.89
N GLU A 43 5.12 -0.22 8.03
CA GLU A 43 5.54 -1.43 7.31
C GLU A 43 6.81 -1.20 6.48
N ALA A 44 6.90 -0.07 5.80
CA ALA A 44 8.08 0.27 5.00
C ALA A 44 9.33 0.42 5.88
N ILE A 45 9.22 1.14 7.00
CA ILE A 45 10.32 1.35 7.96
C ILE A 45 10.77 0.03 8.59
N GLU A 46 9.84 -0.79 9.07
CA GLU A 46 10.12 -2.11 9.67
C GLU A 46 10.74 -3.09 8.67
N SER A 47 10.54 -2.84 7.37
CA SER A 47 11.16 -3.59 6.28
C SER A 47 12.56 -3.09 5.89
N GLY A 48 13.03 -1.99 6.52
CA GLY A 48 14.36 -1.42 6.29
C GLY A 48 14.44 -0.41 5.15
N ILE A 49 13.32 0.23 4.79
CA ILE A 49 13.28 1.39 3.90
C ILE A 49 13.84 2.61 4.64
N GLU A 50 14.68 3.36 3.96
CA GLU A 50 15.39 4.53 4.49
C GLU A 50 14.77 5.85 4.02
N ASP A 51 14.27 5.89 2.77
CA ASP A 51 13.69 7.06 2.14
C ASP A 51 12.27 6.75 1.63
N ILE A 52 11.28 7.53 2.04
CA ILE A 52 9.90 7.38 1.59
C ILE A 52 9.47 8.61 0.78
N ILE A 53 8.84 8.38 -0.36
CA ILE A 53 8.16 9.41 -1.12
C ILE A 53 6.67 9.11 -1.22
N ILE A 54 5.84 10.04 -0.75
CA ILE A 54 4.40 9.98 -0.91
C ILE A 54 4.00 10.80 -2.13
N VAL A 55 3.37 10.14 -3.10
CA VAL A 55 2.84 10.83 -4.28
C VAL A 55 1.43 11.31 -3.98
N THR A 56 1.29 12.60 -3.69
CA THR A 56 0.03 13.23 -3.31
C THR A 56 -0.73 13.82 -4.50
N GLY A 57 -2.01 14.06 -4.31
CA GLY A 57 -2.87 14.78 -5.25
C GLY A 57 -3.40 16.09 -4.66
N ARG A 58 -4.42 16.64 -5.29
CA ARG A 58 -5.15 17.79 -4.74
C ARG A 58 -5.91 17.38 -3.48
N ASN A 59 -5.97 18.27 -2.47
CA ASN A 59 -6.68 18.06 -1.20
C ASN A 59 -6.11 16.92 -0.32
N LYS A 60 -4.78 16.68 -0.37
CA LYS A 60 -4.09 15.65 0.42
C LYS A 60 -3.23 16.20 1.55
N ARG A 61 -3.35 17.51 1.88
CA ARG A 61 -2.53 18.19 2.89
C ARG A 61 -2.56 17.51 4.26
N ALA A 62 -3.70 16.91 4.65
CA ALA A 62 -3.82 16.22 5.92
C ALA A 62 -2.83 15.03 6.06
N ILE A 63 -2.31 14.46 4.96
CA ILE A 63 -1.25 13.45 5.00
C ILE A 63 0.08 14.09 5.38
N GLU A 64 0.38 15.26 4.84
CA GLU A 64 1.59 16.03 5.14
C GLU A 64 1.54 16.48 6.61
N ASP A 65 0.44 17.12 7.02
CA ASP A 65 0.21 17.61 8.38
C ASP A 65 0.30 16.48 9.45
N HIS A 66 -0.01 15.23 9.09
CA HIS A 66 0.04 14.08 10.01
C HIS A 66 1.47 13.68 10.38
N PHE A 67 2.38 13.74 9.43
CA PHE A 67 3.79 13.37 9.65
C PHE A 67 4.67 14.57 10.00
N ASP A 68 4.17 15.78 9.82
CA ASP A 68 4.88 17.00 10.19
C ASP A 68 4.79 17.27 11.70
N LYS A 69 5.75 18.03 12.19
CA LYS A 69 5.80 18.44 13.58
C LYS A 69 4.70 19.46 13.91
N SER A 70 3.85 19.13 14.88
CA SER A 70 2.77 20.01 15.36
C SER A 70 3.20 20.77 16.63
N TYR A 71 3.86 21.91 16.49
CA TYR A 71 4.37 22.70 17.61
C TYR A 71 3.31 23.09 18.64
N GLU A 72 2.14 23.53 18.16
CA GLU A 72 1.06 23.99 19.06
C GLU A 72 0.50 22.84 19.89
N LEU A 73 0.29 21.66 19.27
CA LEU A 73 -0.18 20.47 19.97
C LEU A 73 0.84 19.96 20.98
N GLU A 74 2.12 19.86 20.59
CA GLU A 74 3.19 19.40 21.48
C GLU A 74 3.33 20.32 22.71
N GLU A 75 3.28 21.64 22.50
CA GLU A 75 3.38 22.61 23.58
C GLU A 75 2.19 22.55 24.54
N GLU A 76 0.98 22.35 24.00
CA GLU A 76 -0.24 22.19 24.80
C GLU A 76 -0.22 20.90 25.63
N LEU A 77 0.25 19.76 25.04
CA LEU A 77 0.40 18.50 25.74
C LEU A 77 1.45 18.59 26.85
N ARG A 78 2.57 19.30 26.59
CA ARG A 78 3.63 19.56 27.58
C ARG A 78 3.11 20.40 28.74
N LYS A 79 2.39 21.48 28.49
CA LYS A 79 1.77 22.32 29.52
C LYS A 79 0.77 21.57 30.39
N LYS A 80 0.03 20.63 29.81
CA LYS A 80 -0.94 19.78 30.52
C LYS A 80 -0.33 18.56 31.18
N GLY A 81 0.98 18.34 31.07
CA GLY A 81 1.67 17.17 31.65
C GLY A 81 1.29 15.83 31.02
N LYS A 82 0.72 15.82 29.79
CA LYS A 82 0.31 14.61 29.09
C LYS A 82 1.48 13.98 28.32
N GLN A 83 2.44 13.43 29.07
CA GLN A 83 3.72 13.01 28.50
C GLN A 83 3.57 11.86 27.50
N ASP A 84 2.69 10.88 27.77
CA ASP A 84 2.48 9.73 26.86
C ASP A 84 1.95 10.17 25.50
N LEU A 85 0.98 11.12 25.48
CA LEU A 85 0.46 11.67 24.23
C LEU A 85 1.49 12.56 23.51
N LEU A 86 2.32 13.28 24.28
CA LEU A 86 3.42 14.06 23.70
C LEU A 86 4.44 13.16 23.00
N SER A 87 4.86 12.07 23.65
CA SER A 87 5.75 11.08 23.04
C SER A 87 5.12 10.48 21.78
N LEU A 88 3.86 10.07 21.83
CA LEU A 88 3.14 9.52 20.67
C LEU A 88 3.18 10.47 19.46
N VAL A 89 2.90 11.76 19.65
CA VAL A 89 2.90 12.75 18.56
C VAL A 89 4.31 12.97 18.02
N GLN A 90 5.31 13.02 18.89
CA GLN A 90 6.71 13.18 18.49
C GLN A 90 7.25 11.96 17.75
N ASP A 91 6.88 10.76 18.19
CA ASP A 91 7.29 9.51 17.53
C ASP A 91 6.77 9.45 16.09
N ILE A 92 5.52 9.89 15.84
CA ILE A 92 4.96 9.97 14.47
C ILE A 92 5.78 10.91 13.59
N SER A 93 6.12 12.11 14.10
CA SER A 93 6.88 13.10 13.33
C SER A 93 8.35 12.71 13.11
N ASN A 94 8.88 11.78 13.89
CA ASN A 94 10.27 11.33 13.82
C ASN A 94 10.41 9.93 13.19
N LEU A 95 9.34 9.35 12.64
CA LEU A 95 9.36 7.98 12.09
C LEU A 95 10.41 7.79 11.00
N VAL A 96 10.45 8.70 10.02
CA VAL A 96 11.36 8.66 8.86
C VAL A 96 11.28 10.00 8.11
N ASP A 97 12.30 10.30 7.33
CA ASP A 97 12.24 11.43 6.40
C ASP A 97 11.30 11.12 5.24
N ILE A 98 10.17 11.85 5.17
CA ILE A 98 9.16 11.68 4.13
C ILE A 98 9.25 12.83 3.14
N HIS A 99 9.35 12.48 1.87
CA HIS A 99 9.30 13.43 0.76
C HIS A 99 7.93 13.41 0.10
N TYR A 100 7.48 14.54 -0.42
CA TYR A 100 6.19 14.67 -1.10
C TYR A 100 6.37 15.12 -2.53
N ILE A 101 5.76 14.39 -3.48
CA ILE A 101 5.66 14.78 -4.88
C ILE A 101 4.19 14.83 -5.27
N ARG A 102 3.83 15.84 -6.06
CA ARG A 102 2.45 16.00 -6.49
C ARG A 102 2.20 15.41 -7.86
N GLN A 103 1.27 14.48 -7.94
CA GLN A 103 0.64 14.10 -9.20
C GLN A 103 -0.37 15.18 -9.58
N LYS A 104 -0.04 16.01 -10.59
CA LYS A 104 -0.87 17.17 -10.99
C LYS A 104 -2.20 16.76 -11.62
N GLU A 105 -2.21 15.64 -12.35
CA GLU A 105 -3.36 15.09 -13.05
C GLU A 105 -3.54 13.61 -12.66
N PRO A 106 -4.77 13.16 -12.33
CA PRO A 106 -5.02 11.79 -11.91
C PRO A 106 -5.03 10.81 -13.10
N LYS A 107 -3.87 10.53 -13.67
CA LYS A 107 -3.68 9.67 -14.86
C LYS A 107 -3.43 8.19 -14.51
N GLY A 108 -3.75 7.74 -13.32
CA GLY A 108 -3.60 6.35 -12.90
C GLY A 108 -2.35 6.06 -12.08
N LEU A 109 -2.23 4.79 -11.63
CA LEU A 109 -1.17 4.32 -10.73
C LEU A 109 0.21 4.39 -11.38
N GLY A 110 0.34 3.95 -12.62
CA GLY A 110 1.62 3.99 -13.35
C GLY A 110 2.15 5.43 -13.47
N HIS A 111 1.27 6.39 -13.75
CA HIS A 111 1.66 7.80 -13.79
C HIS A 111 2.06 8.35 -12.41
N ALA A 112 1.39 7.93 -11.33
CA ALA A 112 1.79 8.33 -9.98
C ALA A 112 3.23 7.87 -9.67
N ILE A 113 3.57 6.62 -10.01
CA ILE A 113 4.92 6.06 -9.85
C ILE A 113 5.91 6.83 -10.74
N TYR A 114 5.54 7.13 -11.99
CA TYR A 114 6.41 7.89 -12.91
C TYR A 114 6.76 9.29 -12.37
N CYS A 115 5.84 9.95 -11.65
CA CYS A 115 6.12 11.24 -11.02
C CYS A 115 7.32 11.20 -10.04
N ALA A 116 7.62 10.04 -9.47
CA ALA A 116 8.73 9.86 -8.53
C ALA A 116 10.07 9.45 -9.21
N LYS A 117 10.14 9.37 -10.55
CA LYS A 117 11.33 8.93 -11.33
C LYS A 117 12.62 9.62 -10.88
N SER A 118 12.59 10.95 -10.73
CA SER A 118 13.78 11.73 -10.36
C SER A 118 14.27 11.46 -8.93
N PHE A 119 13.37 11.10 -8.01
CA PHE A 119 13.70 10.73 -6.65
C PHE A 119 14.32 9.32 -6.57
N ILE A 120 13.79 8.39 -7.33
CA ILE A 120 14.26 7.02 -7.35
C ILE A 120 15.64 6.92 -8.03
N GLY A 121 15.83 7.61 -9.14
CA GLY A 121 17.05 7.47 -9.95
C GLY A 121 17.17 6.06 -10.55
N ASN A 122 18.34 5.45 -10.40
CA ASN A 122 18.65 4.13 -10.95
C ASN A 122 18.68 3.03 -9.87
N GLU A 123 17.93 3.17 -8.78
CA GLU A 123 17.88 2.22 -7.70
C GLU A 123 16.60 1.37 -7.76
N PRO A 124 16.64 0.09 -7.31
CA PRO A 124 15.42 -0.68 -7.07
C PRO A 124 14.63 -0.04 -5.94
N PHE A 125 13.33 -0.07 -6.05
CA PHE A 125 12.44 0.61 -5.11
C PHE A 125 11.20 -0.22 -4.79
N ALA A 126 10.63 0.02 -3.62
CA ALA A 126 9.36 -0.55 -3.23
C ALA A 126 8.19 0.35 -3.65
N VAL A 127 7.04 -0.23 -3.91
CA VAL A 127 5.76 0.48 -4.02
C VAL A 127 4.79 -0.16 -3.04
N LEU A 128 4.16 0.67 -2.19
CA LEU A 128 3.13 0.23 -1.25
C LEU A 128 1.87 1.05 -1.52
N LEU A 129 0.78 0.37 -1.89
CA LEU A 129 -0.50 1.06 -2.09
C LEU A 129 -1.08 1.51 -0.74
N GLY A 130 -1.56 2.75 -0.70
CA GLY A 130 -2.03 3.41 0.53
C GLY A 130 -3.38 2.90 1.06
N ASP A 131 -4.01 1.93 0.41
CA ASP A 131 -5.29 1.33 0.78
C ASP A 131 -5.25 -0.20 0.94
N ASP A 132 -4.05 -0.77 1.04
CA ASP A 132 -3.83 -2.18 1.32
C ASP A 132 -3.04 -2.35 2.64
N ILE A 133 -3.66 -2.86 3.69
CA ILE A 133 -3.00 -3.17 4.96
C ILE A 133 -2.75 -4.68 5.01
N VAL A 134 -1.55 -5.08 5.42
CA VAL A 134 -1.22 -6.49 5.65
C VAL A 134 -0.86 -6.69 7.12
N ASN A 135 -1.64 -7.53 7.82
CA ASN A 135 -1.33 -7.97 9.18
C ASN A 135 -0.54 -9.28 9.11
N SER A 136 0.71 -9.25 9.54
CA SER A 136 1.62 -10.39 9.53
C SER A 136 2.69 -10.24 10.61
N GLU A 137 3.22 -11.37 11.08
CA GLU A 137 4.32 -11.39 12.06
C GLU A 137 5.62 -10.77 11.48
N VAL A 138 5.91 -11.06 10.21
CA VAL A 138 7.00 -10.44 9.45
C VAL A 138 6.37 -9.52 8.41
N PRO A 139 6.69 -8.21 8.36
CA PRO A 139 6.12 -7.27 7.39
C PRO A 139 6.16 -7.82 5.97
N CYS A 140 5.07 -7.65 5.21
CA CYS A 140 4.95 -8.18 3.84
C CYS A 140 6.11 -7.71 2.95
N LEU A 141 6.42 -6.42 2.98
CA LEU A 141 7.54 -5.89 2.21
C LEU A 141 8.88 -6.50 2.63
N LYS A 142 9.09 -6.78 3.92
CA LYS A 142 10.31 -7.43 4.40
C LYS A 142 10.46 -8.85 3.87
N GLN A 143 9.37 -9.62 3.81
CA GLN A 143 9.35 -10.94 3.16
C GLN A 143 9.75 -10.81 1.68
N MET A 144 9.18 -9.85 0.95
CA MET A 144 9.49 -9.62 -0.46
C MET A 144 10.93 -9.17 -0.69
N ILE A 145 11.53 -8.40 0.23
CA ILE A 145 12.94 -8.00 0.16
C ILE A 145 13.87 -9.23 0.24
N GLN A 146 13.49 -10.27 0.97
CA GLN A 146 14.27 -11.53 1.01
C GLN A 146 14.28 -12.18 -0.38
N ILE A 147 13.13 -12.28 -1.03
CA ILE A 147 13.01 -12.80 -2.40
C ILE A 147 13.78 -11.93 -3.41
N TYR A 148 13.66 -10.59 -3.28
CA TYR A 148 14.46 -9.68 -4.09
C TYR A 148 15.96 -9.89 -3.89
N ASN A 149 16.41 -10.16 -2.68
CA ASN A 149 17.84 -10.38 -2.40
C ASN A 149 18.38 -11.66 -3.05
N GLU A 150 17.51 -12.65 -3.27
CA GLU A 150 17.84 -13.89 -3.97
C GLU A 150 17.87 -13.69 -5.49
N TYR A 151 16.77 -13.19 -6.06
CA TYR A 151 16.58 -13.11 -7.51
C TYR A 151 17.11 -11.83 -8.16
N LYS A 152 17.33 -10.74 -7.38
CA LYS A 152 17.86 -9.43 -7.83
C LYS A 152 17.10 -8.78 -8.98
N THR A 153 15.80 -8.99 -9.05
CA THR A 153 14.90 -8.44 -10.07
C THR A 153 13.54 -8.09 -9.48
N THR A 154 12.61 -7.57 -10.29
CA THR A 154 11.27 -7.17 -9.88
C THR A 154 10.51 -8.31 -9.19
N VAL A 155 9.91 -8.00 -8.04
CA VAL A 155 9.08 -8.92 -7.23
C VAL A 155 7.72 -8.30 -6.98
N LEU A 156 6.66 -9.07 -7.26
CA LEU A 156 5.26 -8.69 -7.04
C LEU A 156 4.73 -9.43 -5.81
N GLY A 157 4.11 -8.72 -4.88
CA GLY A 157 3.40 -9.33 -3.76
C GLY A 157 2.02 -9.83 -4.22
N VAL A 158 1.77 -11.12 -4.07
CA VAL A 158 0.54 -11.75 -4.54
C VAL A 158 -0.11 -12.62 -3.47
N GLN A 159 -1.40 -12.93 -3.65
CA GLN A 159 -2.10 -14.02 -2.97
C GLN A 159 -3.17 -14.59 -3.89
N HIS A 160 -3.64 -15.80 -3.58
CA HIS A 160 -4.80 -16.38 -4.21
C HIS A 160 -6.07 -15.67 -3.73
N VAL A 161 -6.91 -15.25 -4.67
CA VAL A 161 -8.20 -14.61 -4.37
C VAL A 161 -9.38 -15.49 -4.83
N PRO A 162 -10.58 -15.31 -4.23
CA PRO A 162 -11.81 -15.90 -4.77
C PRO A 162 -12.07 -15.44 -6.21
N GLU A 163 -12.76 -16.28 -6.99
CA GLU A 163 -13.02 -15.99 -8.42
C GLU A 163 -13.78 -14.67 -8.62
N GLU A 164 -14.73 -14.36 -7.73
CA GLU A 164 -15.49 -13.11 -7.76
C GLU A 164 -14.64 -11.85 -7.54
N ASP A 165 -13.45 -12.00 -7.01
CA ASP A 165 -12.53 -10.89 -6.76
C ASP A 165 -11.54 -10.65 -7.89
N ILE A 166 -11.37 -11.61 -8.80
CA ILE A 166 -10.45 -11.51 -9.96
C ILE A 166 -10.60 -10.19 -10.72
N PRO A 167 -11.80 -9.69 -11.05
CA PRO A 167 -11.97 -8.45 -11.83
C PRO A 167 -11.52 -7.16 -11.10
N LYS A 168 -11.11 -7.28 -9.83
CA LYS A 168 -10.66 -6.13 -9.03
C LYS A 168 -9.16 -5.86 -9.15
N TYR A 169 -8.35 -6.87 -9.56
CA TYR A 169 -6.90 -6.87 -9.44
C TYR A 169 -6.18 -7.15 -10.76
N GLY A 170 -4.91 -6.80 -10.81
CA GLY A 170 -3.98 -7.36 -11.80
C GLY A 170 -3.72 -8.83 -11.47
N ILE A 171 -3.86 -9.71 -12.47
CA ILE A 171 -3.74 -11.16 -12.32
C ILE A 171 -2.45 -11.64 -12.96
N VAL A 172 -1.74 -12.51 -12.24
CA VAL A 172 -0.45 -13.09 -12.64
C VAL A 172 -0.64 -14.45 -13.29
N SER A 173 -0.01 -14.68 -14.45
CA SER A 173 0.25 -16.01 -14.96
C SER A 173 1.72 -16.35 -14.77
N GLY A 174 2.02 -17.51 -14.21
CA GLY A 174 3.40 -17.88 -13.90
C GLY A 174 3.58 -19.37 -13.65
N LYS A 175 4.85 -19.77 -13.51
CA LYS A 175 5.23 -21.13 -13.09
C LYS A 175 5.88 -21.04 -11.71
N GLN A 176 5.40 -21.84 -10.78
CA GLN A 176 6.05 -21.97 -9.47
C GLN A 176 7.48 -22.50 -9.65
N VAL A 177 8.43 -21.84 -9.03
CA VAL A 177 9.88 -22.14 -9.12
C VAL A 177 10.48 -22.45 -7.77
N ASP A 178 9.85 -21.96 -6.68
CA ASP A 178 10.24 -22.24 -5.30
C ASP A 178 9.00 -22.21 -4.39
N ASP A 179 9.16 -22.48 -3.10
CA ASP A 179 8.05 -22.35 -2.15
C ASP A 179 7.50 -20.91 -2.20
N ARG A 180 6.19 -20.80 -2.51
CA ARG A 180 5.46 -19.53 -2.62
C ARG A 180 6.01 -18.54 -3.67
N VAL A 181 6.97 -18.94 -4.54
CA VAL A 181 7.60 -18.09 -5.56
C VAL A 181 7.23 -18.57 -6.95
N TYR A 182 6.74 -17.66 -7.78
CA TYR A 182 6.34 -17.91 -9.16
C TYR A 182 7.16 -17.05 -10.11
N LYS A 183 7.74 -17.66 -11.15
CA LYS A 183 8.29 -16.90 -12.28
C LYS A 183 7.15 -16.47 -13.17
N VAL A 184 6.95 -15.16 -13.28
CA VAL A 184 5.86 -14.54 -14.04
C VAL A 184 6.06 -14.75 -15.54
N LYS A 185 4.99 -15.09 -16.24
CA LYS A 185 4.95 -15.23 -17.70
C LYS A 185 4.10 -14.18 -18.37
N ASP A 186 2.99 -13.79 -17.73
CA ASP A 186 2.07 -12.79 -18.22
C ASP A 186 1.33 -12.10 -17.08
N LEU A 187 0.83 -10.90 -17.35
CA LEU A 187 0.06 -10.06 -16.45
C LEU A 187 -1.15 -9.51 -17.18
N VAL A 188 -2.32 -9.53 -16.54
CA VAL A 188 -3.56 -8.99 -17.09
C VAL A 188 -4.25 -8.10 -16.07
N GLU A 189 -4.48 -6.83 -16.41
CA GLU A 189 -5.16 -5.87 -15.53
C GLU A 189 -6.66 -6.10 -15.51
N LYS A 190 -7.20 -6.47 -14.35
CA LYS A 190 -8.63 -6.62 -14.07
C LYS A 190 -9.36 -7.42 -15.18
N PRO A 191 -8.94 -8.65 -15.47
CA PRO A 191 -9.61 -9.46 -16.49
C PRO A 191 -11.03 -9.81 -16.06
N ASP A 192 -11.89 -10.13 -17.03
CA ASP A 192 -13.11 -10.84 -16.73
C ASP A 192 -12.77 -12.27 -16.28
N ILE A 193 -13.60 -12.89 -15.45
CA ILE A 193 -13.34 -14.21 -14.84
C ILE A 193 -12.96 -15.25 -15.90
N ASP A 194 -13.71 -15.30 -16.99
CA ASP A 194 -13.52 -16.27 -18.08
C ASP A 194 -12.19 -16.09 -18.84
N ASN A 195 -11.58 -14.91 -18.76
CA ASN A 195 -10.34 -14.55 -19.43
C ASN A 195 -9.13 -14.46 -18.47
N ALA A 196 -9.35 -14.74 -17.20
CA ALA A 196 -8.28 -14.67 -16.21
C ALA A 196 -7.30 -15.84 -16.36
N PRO A 197 -5.98 -15.59 -16.42
CA PRO A 197 -5.00 -16.67 -16.59
C PRO A 197 -4.81 -17.50 -15.31
N SER A 198 -5.27 -17.01 -14.16
CA SER A 198 -5.21 -17.65 -12.85
C SER A 198 -6.08 -16.88 -11.84
N ASN A 199 -6.03 -17.28 -10.57
CA ASN A 199 -6.57 -16.51 -9.44
C ASN A 199 -5.46 -15.88 -8.55
N ILE A 200 -4.23 -15.76 -9.05
CA ILE A 200 -3.11 -15.14 -8.33
C ILE A 200 -3.15 -13.63 -8.59
N ALA A 201 -3.58 -12.88 -7.58
CA ALA A 201 -3.79 -11.43 -7.67
C ALA A 201 -2.61 -10.63 -7.08
N ILE A 202 -2.24 -9.53 -7.72
CA ILE A 202 -1.25 -8.59 -7.20
C ILE A 202 -1.92 -7.70 -6.15
N LEU A 203 -1.38 -7.70 -4.94
CA LEU A 203 -2.02 -7.09 -3.78
C LEU A 203 -1.19 -5.95 -3.17
N GLY A 204 -1.01 -4.88 -3.93
CA GLY A 204 -0.57 -3.59 -3.43
C GLY A 204 0.88 -3.47 -2.95
N ARG A 205 1.69 -4.51 -3.07
CA ARG A 205 3.11 -4.53 -2.71
C ARG A 205 3.96 -4.93 -3.89
N TYR A 206 5.00 -4.12 -4.17
CA TYR A 206 5.89 -4.33 -5.30
C TYR A 206 7.32 -3.97 -4.90
N ILE A 207 8.29 -4.69 -5.43
CA ILE A 207 9.68 -4.25 -5.53
C ILE A 207 10.00 -4.20 -7.02
N ILE A 208 10.40 -3.04 -7.52
CA ILE A 208 10.45 -2.80 -8.95
C ILE A 208 11.86 -2.33 -9.34
N SER A 209 12.34 -2.84 -10.47
CA SER A 209 13.54 -2.37 -11.15
C SER A 209 13.33 -0.96 -11.72
N PRO A 210 14.34 -0.06 -11.68
CA PRO A 210 14.21 1.29 -12.24
C PRO A 210 13.96 1.30 -13.76
N HIS A 211 14.20 0.20 -14.48
CA HIS A 211 13.88 0.07 -15.90
C HIS A 211 12.39 0.27 -16.21
N ILE A 212 11.51 0.08 -15.21
CA ILE A 212 10.07 0.34 -15.36
C ILE A 212 9.77 1.74 -15.86
N PHE A 213 10.61 2.73 -15.54
CA PHE A 213 10.39 4.12 -15.93
C PHE A 213 10.46 4.35 -17.46
N GLU A 214 11.21 3.51 -18.20
CA GLU A 214 11.26 3.56 -19.66
C GLU A 214 9.90 3.19 -20.27
N TYR A 215 9.24 2.18 -19.69
CA TYR A 215 7.91 1.73 -20.11
C TYR A 215 6.81 2.70 -19.67
N LEU A 216 6.91 3.26 -18.45
CA LEU A 216 5.94 4.25 -17.96
C LEU A 216 6.00 5.57 -18.74
N GLU A 217 7.17 5.97 -19.25
CA GLU A 217 7.37 7.19 -20.04
C GLU A 217 6.66 7.11 -21.40
N SER A 218 6.67 5.94 -22.02
CA SER A 218 6.04 5.67 -23.31
C SER A 218 4.64 5.08 -23.22
N ALA A 219 4.13 4.87 -21.98
CA ALA A 219 2.85 4.21 -21.76
C ALA A 219 1.66 5.04 -22.28
N THR A 220 0.75 4.38 -22.96
CA THR A 220 -0.54 4.92 -23.36
C THR A 220 -1.62 4.53 -22.35
N PRO A 221 -2.68 5.35 -22.21
CA PRO A 221 -3.80 4.99 -21.34
C PRO A 221 -4.41 3.63 -21.71
N GLY A 222 -4.50 2.73 -20.73
CA GLY A 222 -5.12 1.41 -20.84
C GLY A 222 -6.55 1.38 -20.29
N LYS A 223 -6.89 0.33 -19.55
CA LYS A 223 -8.23 0.14 -18.96
C LYS A 223 -8.63 1.35 -18.09
N GLY A 224 -9.81 1.88 -18.30
CA GLY A 224 -10.32 3.05 -17.59
C GLY A 224 -9.73 4.40 -18.03
N GLY A 225 -8.92 4.45 -19.08
CA GLY A 225 -8.25 5.68 -19.54
C GLY A 225 -7.04 6.08 -18.67
N GLU A 226 -6.53 5.15 -17.85
CA GLU A 226 -5.43 5.37 -16.93
C GLU A 226 -4.14 4.69 -17.42
N ILE A 227 -2.99 5.25 -17.05
CA ILE A 227 -1.69 4.59 -17.21
C ILE A 227 -1.58 3.52 -16.11
N GLN A 228 -1.74 2.26 -16.52
CA GLN A 228 -1.73 1.13 -15.60
C GLN A 228 -0.30 0.65 -15.33
N LEU A 229 0.01 0.38 -14.05
CA LEU A 229 1.29 -0.22 -13.68
C LEU A 229 1.43 -1.63 -14.24
N THR A 230 0.35 -2.40 -14.24
CA THR A 230 0.30 -3.79 -14.74
C THR A 230 0.71 -3.88 -16.21
N ASP A 231 0.29 -2.92 -17.05
CA ASP A 231 0.65 -2.89 -18.46
C ASP A 231 2.14 -2.59 -18.67
N ALA A 232 2.70 -1.69 -17.86
CA ALA A 232 4.14 -1.41 -17.87
C ALA A 232 4.95 -2.61 -17.38
N LEU A 233 4.51 -3.29 -16.33
CA LEU A 233 5.14 -4.53 -15.83
C LEU A 233 5.06 -5.66 -16.85
N LYS A 234 3.94 -5.79 -17.56
CA LYS A 234 3.81 -6.74 -18.67
C LYS A 234 4.83 -6.48 -19.77
N SER A 235 5.06 -5.23 -20.12
CA SER A 235 6.08 -4.86 -21.09
C SER A 235 7.49 -5.14 -20.59
N LEU A 236 7.74 -4.92 -19.29
CA LEU A 236 9.04 -5.17 -18.63
C LEU A 236 9.44 -6.65 -18.67
N ILE A 237 8.47 -7.59 -18.63
CA ILE A 237 8.73 -9.05 -18.70
C ILE A 237 9.55 -9.43 -19.95
N SER A 238 9.43 -8.67 -21.04
CA SER A 238 10.18 -8.93 -22.27
C SER A 238 11.69 -8.73 -22.12
N ASN A 239 12.13 -7.94 -21.14
CA ASN A 239 13.53 -7.55 -20.97
C ASN A 239 14.16 -8.06 -19.67
N GLU A 240 13.34 -8.33 -18.64
CA GLU A 240 13.83 -8.89 -17.38
C GLU A 240 12.86 -9.92 -16.81
N ALA A 241 13.37 -10.86 -16.03
CA ALA A 241 12.53 -11.80 -15.29
C ALA A 241 11.78 -11.05 -14.19
N ILE A 242 10.51 -11.37 -14.00
CA ILE A 242 9.70 -10.90 -12.87
C ILE A 242 9.27 -12.10 -12.04
N TYR A 243 9.31 -11.96 -10.73
CA TYR A 243 8.80 -12.99 -9.82
C TYR A 243 7.60 -12.46 -9.04
N ALA A 244 6.71 -13.37 -8.69
CA ALA A 244 5.59 -13.12 -7.79
C ALA A 244 5.81 -13.95 -6.52
N TYR A 245 5.61 -13.32 -5.38
CA TYR A 245 5.73 -13.96 -4.07
C TYR A 245 4.38 -13.96 -3.37
N ASP A 246 3.87 -15.16 -3.08
CA ASP A 246 2.64 -15.37 -2.32
C ASP A 246 2.95 -15.14 -0.83
N PHE A 247 2.83 -13.89 -0.38
CA PHE A 247 3.24 -13.46 0.95
C PHE A 247 2.37 -14.04 2.06
N ILE A 248 2.97 -14.20 3.24
CA ILE A 248 2.31 -14.67 4.44
C ILE A 248 1.74 -13.47 5.19
N GLY A 249 0.44 -13.55 5.54
CA GLY A 249 -0.27 -12.52 6.28
C GLY A 249 -1.71 -12.37 5.81
N LYS A 250 -2.50 -11.66 6.61
CA LYS A 250 -3.88 -11.33 6.28
C LYS A 250 -3.94 -9.92 5.70
N ARG A 251 -4.34 -9.83 4.44
CA ARG A 251 -4.54 -8.55 3.76
C ARG A 251 -5.95 -8.03 4.00
N TYR A 252 -6.07 -6.71 4.16
CA TYR A 252 -7.33 -5.97 4.18
C TYR A 252 -7.31 -4.92 3.06
N ASP A 253 -8.28 -5.00 2.14
CA ASP A 253 -8.54 -3.93 1.16
C ASP A 253 -9.36 -2.83 1.85
N VAL A 254 -8.64 -1.91 2.50
CA VAL A 254 -9.26 -0.76 3.16
C VAL A 254 -9.68 0.34 2.17
N GLY A 255 -9.49 0.13 0.88
CA GLY A 255 -10.04 0.94 -0.20
C GLY A 255 -11.52 0.67 -0.49
N ASN A 256 -12.13 -0.36 0.11
CA ASN A 256 -13.58 -0.62 0.09
C ASN A 256 -14.17 -0.61 1.52
N ARG A 257 -15.49 -0.41 1.61
CA ARG A 257 -16.17 -0.23 2.89
C ARG A 257 -16.15 -1.47 3.77
N LEU A 258 -16.33 -2.66 3.20
CA LEU A 258 -16.37 -3.91 3.96
C LEU A 258 -14.98 -4.23 4.51
N GLY A 259 -13.94 -4.24 3.66
CA GLY A 259 -12.57 -4.49 4.11
C GLY A 259 -12.06 -3.47 5.13
N PHE A 260 -12.52 -2.20 5.02
CA PHE A 260 -12.24 -1.19 6.04
C PHE A 260 -12.88 -1.53 7.40
N LEU A 261 -14.14 -2.01 7.41
CA LEU A 261 -14.82 -2.44 8.63
C LEU A 261 -14.19 -3.70 9.21
N GLU A 262 -13.84 -4.68 8.37
CA GLU A 262 -13.15 -5.90 8.79
C GLU A 262 -11.82 -5.58 9.46
N ALA A 263 -10.99 -4.74 8.83
CA ALA A 263 -9.75 -4.27 9.42
C ALA A 263 -10.01 -3.59 10.77
N THR A 264 -10.96 -2.64 10.83
CA THR A 264 -11.27 -1.90 12.07
C THR A 264 -11.70 -2.84 13.19
N VAL A 265 -12.54 -3.84 12.91
CA VAL A 265 -13.00 -4.81 13.91
C VAL A 265 -11.85 -5.67 14.40
N GLU A 266 -11.04 -6.24 13.51
CA GLU A 266 -9.96 -7.14 13.90
C GLU A 266 -8.81 -6.42 14.62
N TYR A 267 -8.45 -5.22 14.18
CA TYR A 267 -7.47 -4.40 14.90
C TYR A 267 -8.00 -3.97 16.29
N ALA A 268 -9.28 -3.63 16.42
CA ALA A 268 -9.88 -3.35 17.74
C ALA A 268 -9.85 -4.57 18.66
N LEU A 269 -10.08 -5.78 18.13
CA LEU A 269 -10.02 -7.03 18.89
C LEU A 269 -8.59 -7.45 19.27
N SER A 270 -7.57 -6.92 18.61
CA SER A 270 -6.15 -7.19 18.94
C SER A 270 -5.56 -6.21 19.95
N ARG A 271 -6.25 -5.10 20.26
CA ARG A 271 -5.76 -4.06 21.18
C ARG A 271 -6.09 -4.36 22.62
N ASP A 272 -5.09 -4.38 23.49
CA ASP A 272 -5.23 -4.73 24.92
C ASP A 272 -6.13 -3.75 25.69
N ASP A 273 -6.15 -2.46 25.28
CA ASP A 273 -6.92 -1.42 25.97
C ASP A 273 -8.43 -1.48 25.75
N ILE A 274 -8.91 -2.11 24.65
CA ILE A 274 -10.34 -2.12 24.29
C ILE A 274 -10.90 -3.50 23.93
N LYS A 275 -10.06 -4.53 23.70
CA LYS A 275 -10.47 -5.82 23.12
C LYS A 275 -11.60 -6.52 23.87
N ASP A 276 -11.59 -6.52 25.21
CA ASP A 276 -12.54 -7.27 26.02
C ASP A 276 -13.93 -6.60 26.05
N ASP A 277 -13.96 -5.27 26.19
CA ASP A 277 -15.18 -4.48 26.13
C ASP A 277 -15.78 -4.54 24.73
N PHE A 278 -14.95 -4.42 23.70
CA PHE A 278 -15.40 -4.47 22.32
C PHE A 278 -15.92 -5.86 21.93
N LYS A 279 -15.25 -6.94 22.36
CA LYS A 279 -15.71 -8.32 22.17
C LYS A 279 -17.09 -8.56 22.83
N THR A 280 -17.27 -8.02 24.05
CA THR A 280 -18.54 -8.10 24.76
C THR A 280 -19.64 -7.33 24.03
N TYR A 281 -19.34 -6.15 23.52
CA TYR A 281 -20.24 -5.34 22.72
C TYR A 281 -20.65 -6.06 21.42
N LEU A 282 -19.71 -6.63 20.68
CA LEU A 282 -19.97 -7.36 19.44
C LEU A 282 -20.92 -8.55 19.65
N LYS A 283 -20.68 -9.38 20.70
CA LYS A 283 -21.57 -10.50 21.03
C LYS A 283 -23.00 -10.01 21.27
N LYS A 284 -23.19 -9.01 22.15
CA LYS A 284 -24.50 -8.44 22.44
C LYS A 284 -25.18 -7.80 21.21
N THR A 285 -24.41 -7.36 20.24
CA THR A 285 -24.93 -6.73 19.03
C THR A 285 -25.40 -7.78 18.03
N ILE A 286 -24.60 -8.83 17.79
CA ILE A 286 -24.96 -9.93 16.90
C ILE A 286 -26.22 -10.65 17.36
N ASP A 287 -26.39 -10.84 18.68
CA ASP A 287 -27.57 -11.49 19.26
C ASP A 287 -28.89 -10.72 19.04
N LYS A 288 -28.83 -9.49 18.50
CA LYS A 288 -30.02 -8.66 18.22
C LYS A 288 -30.48 -8.73 16.75
N PHE A 289 -29.67 -9.28 15.86
CA PHE A 289 -29.95 -9.43 14.42
C PHE A 289 -30.07 -10.89 14.01
#